data_4c26dacf2414195d1e842cb4fb12433b
#
_entry.id   4c26dacf2414195d1e842cb4fb12433b
#
_cell.length_a   1.000
_cell.length_b   1.000
_cell.length_c   1.000
_cell.angle_alpha   90.00
_cell.angle_beta   90.00
_cell.angle_gamma   90.00
#
_symmetry.space_group_name_H-M   'P 1'
#
loop_
_entity.id
_entity.type
_entity.pdbx_description
1 polymer ?
#
loop_
_entity_poly.entity_id
_entity_poly.type
_entity_poly.pdbx_seq_one_letter_code
_entity_poly.pdbx_strand_id
1 'polypeptide(L)'
;PDISEYRSYYESIEPENAEKIYRQVMQRERYNEKAKELATYYANMEAESAAQVMSEMDEDLDLICDILQNMSEKQAAAILQAMNTEYAAQITKKISTGN
;
A
#
# COMPACT_ATOMS: atom_id res chain seq x y z
N PRO A 1 -1.23 -13.30 -10.02
CA PRO A 1 -2.02 -13.88 -11.12
C PRO A 1 -1.92 -13.03 -12.39
N ASP A 2 -2.13 -13.67 -13.48
CA ASP A 2 -2.05 -13.05 -14.80
C ASP A 2 -3.31 -12.22 -15.05
N ILE A 3 -3.13 -10.96 -15.38
CA ILE A 3 -4.24 -10.03 -15.65
C ILE A 3 -5.04 -10.50 -16.88
N SER A 4 -4.38 -11.10 -17.85
CA SER A 4 -5.04 -11.66 -19.04
C SER A 4 -6.05 -12.75 -18.66
N GLU A 5 -5.74 -13.56 -17.65
CA GLU A 5 -6.63 -14.61 -17.20
C GLU A 5 -7.88 -14.04 -16.56
N TYR A 6 -7.72 -12.97 -15.75
CA TYR A 6 -8.86 -12.27 -15.19
C TYR A 6 -9.77 -11.74 -16.27
N ARG A 7 -9.19 -11.10 -17.26
CA ARG A 7 -9.95 -10.55 -18.36
C ARG A 7 -10.73 -11.62 -19.12
N SER A 8 -10.05 -12.71 -19.46
CA SER A 8 -10.69 -13.81 -20.20
C SER A 8 -11.85 -14.41 -19.43
N TYR A 9 -11.66 -14.62 -18.14
CA TYR A 9 -12.70 -15.21 -17.29
C TYR A 9 -13.95 -14.35 -17.26
N TYR A 10 -13.81 -13.05 -17.02
CA TYR A 10 -14.96 -12.15 -16.88
C TYR A 10 -15.62 -11.83 -18.22
N GLU A 11 -14.86 -11.79 -19.29
CA GLU A 11 -15.43 -11.56 -20.61
C GLU A 11 -16.38 -12.68 -21.03
N SER A 12 -16.12 -13.90 -20.60
CA SER A 12 -16.99 -15.03 -20.90
C SER A 12 -18.33 -14.94 -20.17
N ILE A 13 -18.40 -14.12 -19.12
CA ILE A 13 -19.61 -13.94 -18.32
C ILE A 13 -20.42 -12.75 -18.80
N GLU A 14 -19.80 -11.57 -18.82
CA GLU A 14 -20.48 -10.33 -19.20
C GLU A 14 -19.44 -9.30 -19.66
N PRO A 15 -19.37 -9.00 -20.96
CA PRO A 15 -18.30 -8.17 -21.52
C PRO A 15 -18.18 -6.77 -20.93
N GLU A 16 -19.30 -6.10 -20.65
CA GLU A 16 -19.25 -4.75 -20.08
C GLU A 16 -18.66 -4.74 -18.68
N ASN A 17 -19.06 -5.70 -17.87
CA ASN A 17 -18.50 -5.86 -16.52
C ASN A 17 -17.04 -6.31 -16.57
N ALA A 18 -16.72 -7.15 -17.54
CA ALA A 18 -15.34 -7.62 -17.70
C ALA A 18 -14.39 -6.45 -17.94
N GLU A 19 -14.80 -5.51 -18.81
CA GLU A 19 -14.00 -4.34 -19.12
C GLU A 19 -13.77 -3.46 -17.88
N LYS A 20 -14.82 -3.26 -17.12
CA LYS A 20 -14.75 -2.48 -15.87
C LYS A 20 -13.83 -3.13 -14.84
N ILE A 21 -13.98 -4.44 -14.65
CA ILE A 21 -13.16 -5.19 -13.70
C ILE A 21 -11.69 -5.20 -14.12
N TYR A 22 -11.43 -5.37 -15.41
CA TYR A 22 -10.08 -5.34 -15.95
C TYR A 22 -9.39 -4.00 -15.62
N ARG A 23 -10.10 -2.88 -15.81
CA ARG A 23 -9.56 -1.56 -15.48
C ARG A 23 -9.26 -1.43 -13.99
N GLN A 24 -10.14 -1.96 -13.15
CA GLN A 24 -9.93 -1.93 -11.70
C GLN A 24 -8.69 -2.72 -11.30
N VAL A 25 -8.49 -3.89 -11.92
CA VAL A 25 -7.30 -4.71 -11.68
C VAL A 25 -6.04 -3.96 -12.10
N MET A 26 -6.07 -3.32 -13.26
CA MET A 26 -4.94 -2.54 -13.76
C MET A 26 -4.61 -1.36 -12.86
N GLN A 27 -5.62 -0.68 -12.35
CA GLN A 27 -5.42 0.44 -11.42
C GLN A 27 -4.80 -0.04 -10.11
N ARG A 28 -5.24 -1.18 -9.61
CA ARG A 28 -4.69 -1.77 -8.39
C ARG A 28 -3.23 -2.17 -8.58
N GLU A 29 -2.90 -2.74 -9.73
CA GLU A 29 -1.53 -3.10 -10.02
C GLU A 29 -0.60 -1.88 -10.05
N ARG A 30 -1.06 -0.78 -10.65
CA ARG A 30 -0.28 0.46 -10.67
C ARG A 30 -0.12 1.04 -9.27
N TYR A 31 -1.16 0.97 -8.46
CA TYR A 31 -1.12 1.42 -7.08
C TYR A 31 -0.07 0.63 -6.30
N ASN A 32 -0.09 -0.70 -6.44
CA ASN A 32 0.86 -1.57 -5.75
C ASN A 32 2.30 -1.29 -6.18
N GLU A 33 2.51 -1.05 -7.47
CA GLU A 33 3.82 -0.70 -8.00
C GLU A 33 4.32 0.61 -7.39
N LYS A 34 3.45 1.60 -7.27
CA LYS A 34 3.80 2.88 -6.67
C LYS A 34 4.10 2.76 -5.18
N ALA A 35 3.35 1.93 -4.47
CA ALA A 35 3.62 1.70 -3.05
C ALA A 35 4.99 1.07 -2.84
N LYS A 36 5.40 0.13 -3.70
CA LYS A 36 6.73 -0.46 -3.67
C LYS A 36 7.82 0.57 -3.93
N GLU A 37 7.60 1.40 -4.93
CA GLU A 37 8.54 2.46 -5.30
C GLU A 37 8.73 3.44 -4.15
N LEU A 38 7.62 3.88 -3.55
CA LEU A 38 7.66 4.78 -2.41
C LEU A 38 8.34 4.14 -1.21
N ALA A 39 8.14 2.84 -1.01
CA ALA A 39 8.80 2.12 0.08
C ALA A 39 10.32 2.21 -0.04
N THR A 40 10.87 2.17 -1.26
CA THR A 40 12.31 2.30 -1.42
C THR A 40 12.79 3.70 -1.07
N TYR A 41 12.00 4.73 -1.36
CA TYR A 41 12.36 6.10 -0.98
C TYR A 41 12.41 6.23 0.55
N TYR A 42 11.37 5.79 1.22
CA TYR A 42 11.29 5.94 2.67
C TYR A 42 12.28 5.03 3.40
N ALA A 43 12.59 3.87 2.82
CA ALA A 43 13.59 2.97 3.39
C ALA A 43 14.99 3.59 3.39
N ASN A 44 15.24 4.51 2.46
CA ASN A 44 16.54 5.20 2.35
C ASN A 44 16.60 6.48 3.18
N MET A 45 15.52 6.86 3.84
CA MET A 45 15.50 8.03 4.71
C MET A 45 15.85 7.63 6.15
N GLU A 46 16.26 8.62 6.93
CA GLU A 46 16.34 8.43 8.37
C GLU A 46 14.94 8.11 8.88
N ALA A 47 14.81 7.15 9.78
CA ALA A 47 13.51 6.71 10.26
C ALA A 47 12.69 7.86 10.86
N GLU A 48 13.34 8.77 11.58
CA GLU A 48 12.67 9.94 12.14
C GLU A 48 12.09 10.86 11.08
N SER A 49 12.85 11.07 9.99
CA SER A 49 12.40 11.90 8.89
C SER A 49 11.23 11.26 8.15
N ALA A 50 11.32 9.96 7.90
CA ALA A 50 10.24 9.22 7.26
C ALA A 50 8.96 9.28 8.11
N ALA A 51 9.09 9.10 9.42
CA ALA A 51 7.96 9.17 10.34
C ALA A 51 7.31 10.54 10.32
N GLN A 52 8.12 11.61 10.26
CA GLN A 52 7.58 12.98 10.20
C GLN A 52 6.78 13.21 8.93
N VAL A 53 7.30 12.78 7.79
CA VAL A 53 6.58 12.93 6.52
C VAL A 53 5.26 12.15 6.57
N MET A 54 5.33 10.91 7.02
CA MET A 54 4.12 10.06 7.09
C MET A 54 3.06 10.63 8.03
N SER A 55 3.47 11.33 9.10
CA SER A 55 2.51 11.93 10.02
C SER A 55 1.71 13.07 9.38
N GLU A 56 2.23 13.64 8.29
CA GLU A 56 1.51 14.66 7.52
C GLU A 56 0.53 14.05 6.52
N MET A 57 0.55 12.72 6.39
CA MET A 57 -0.29 11.97 5.43
C MET A 57 -1.39 11.21 6.15
N ASP A 58 -1.93 11.78 7.19
CA ASP A 58 -2.91 11.09 8.05
C ASP A 58 -4.23 10.77 7.36
N GLU A 59 -4.51 11.38 6.21
CA GLU A 59 -5.70 11.06 5.42
C GLU A 59 -5.47 9.83 4.51
N ASP A 60 -4.22 9.38 4.36
CA ASP A 60 -3.85 8.29 3.47
C ASP A 60 -3.26 7.11 4.22
N LEU A 61 -3.93 6.68 5.29
CA LEU A 61 -3.44 5.59 6.13
C LEU A 61 -3.26 4.28 5.36
N ASP A 62 -4.13 3.99 4.39
CA ASP A 62 -4.00 2.78 3.58
C ASP A 62 -2.69 2.78 2.80
N LEU A 63 -2.34 3.92 2.22
CA LEU A 63 -1.09 4.05 1.47
C LEU A 63 0.10 3.87 2.39
N ILE A 64 0.07 4.48 3.57
CA ILE A 64 1.17 4.34 4.53
C ILE A 64 1.34 2.87 4.96
N CYS A 65 0.24 2.18 5.20
CA CYS A 65 0.28 0.76 5.54
C CYS A 65 0.93 -0.05 4.42
N ASP A 66 0.56 0.23 3.18
CA ASP A 66 1.12 -0.48 2.03
C ASP A 66 2.61 -0.19 1.86
N ILE A 67 3.00 1.06 2.06
CA ILE A 67 4.42 1.44 2.01
C ILE A 67 5.22 0.67 3.06
N LEU A 68 4.76 0.69 4.29
CA LEU A 68 5.45 0.01 5.38
C LEU A 68 5.54 -1.50 5.16
N GLN A 69 4.48 -2.10 4.63
CA GLN A 69 4.44 -3.54 4.36
C GLN A 69 5.35 -3.95 3.19
N ASN A 70 5.81 -3.00 2.41
CA ASN A 70 6.78 -3.25 1.34
C ASN A 70 8.23 -3.01 1.76
N MET A 71 8.46 -2.73 3.03
CA MET A 71 9.80 -2.57 3.60
C MET A 71 10.21 -3.83 4.36
N SER A 72 11.49 -3.92 4.71
CA SER A 72 11.91 -4.94 5.66
C SER A 72 11.25 -4.68 7.02
N GLU A 73 11.05 -5.73 7.80
CA GLU A 73 10.46 -5.59 9.12
C GLU A 73 11.25 -4.64 10.00
N LYS A 74 12.58 -4.70 9.90
CA LYS A 74 13.47 -3.84 10.70
C LYS A 74 13.28 -2.36 10.34
N GLN A 75 13.18 -2.05 9.06
CA GLN A 75 13.00 -0.67 8.60
C GLN A 75 11.62 -0.14 9.00
N ALA A 76 10.59 -0.94 8.79
CA ALA A 76 9.23 -0.54 9.14
C ALA A 76 9.12 -0.32 10.65
N ALA A 77 9.72 -1.20 11.45
CA ALA A 77 9.72 -1.07 12.92
C ALA A 77 10.41 0.22 13.36
N ALA A 78 11.53 0.57 12.74
CA ALA A 78 12.24 1.79 13.08
C ALA A 78 11.40 3.02 12.82
N ILE A 79 10.66 3.04 11.70
CA ILE A 79 9.78 4.16 11.37
C ILE A 79 8.60 4.24 12.34
N LEU A 80 7.97 3.10 12.63
CA LEU A 80 6.86 3.06 13.59
C LEU A 80 7.30 3.53 14.97
N GLN A 81 8.50 3.14 15.39
CA GLN A 81 9.05 3.56 16.67
C GLN A 81 9.25 5.07 16.75
N ALA A 82 9.57 5.70 15.64
CA ALA A 82 9.81 7.14 15.57
C ALA A 82 8.52 7.96 15.46
N MET A 83 7.39 7.31 15.21
CA MET A 83 6.09 7.98 15.11
C MET A 83 5.49 8.32 16.46
N ASN A 84 4.56 9.27 16.46
CA ASN A 84 3.66 9.48 17.58
C ASN A 84 2.96 8.15 17.91
N THR A 85 2.87 7.81 19.19
CA THR A 85 2.37 6.51 19.63
C THR A 85 0.94 6.24 19.15
N GLU A 86 0.08 7.25 19.21
CA GLU A 86 -1.31 7.08 18.76
C GLU A 86 -1.40 6.80 17.28
N TYR A 87 -0.58 7.48 16.49
CA TYR A 87 -0.55 7.29 15.05
C TYR A 87 -0.02 5.90 14.69
N ALA A 88 1.07 5.49 15.34
CA ALA A 88 1.62 4.16 15.14
C ALA A 88 0.61 3.07 15.50
N ALA A 89 -0.17 3.29 16.56
CA ALA A 89 -1.22 2.36 16.96
C ALA A 89 -2.32 2.25 15.89
N GLN A 90 -2.72 3.37 15.30
CA GLN A 90 -3.72 3.37 14.23
C GLN A 90 -3.23 2.59 13.03
N ILE A 91 -1.98 2.81 12.64
CA ILE A 91 -1.37 2.11 11.52
C ILE A 91 -1.30 0.61 11.80
N THR A 92 -0.87 0.24 13.00
CA THR A 92 -0.77 -1.15 13.40
C THR A 92 -2.13 -1.85 13.32
N LYS A 93 -3.17 -1.21 13.80
CA LYS A 93 -4.53 -1.75 13.74
C LYS A 93 -4.98 -1.95 12.31
N LYS A 94 -4.69 -0.99 11.46
CA LYS A 94 -5.07 -1.05 10.05
C LYS A 94 -4.35 -2.19 9.34
N ILE A 95 -3.09 -2.37 9.59
CA ILE A 95 -2.33 -3.49 9.05
C ILE A 95 -2.93 -4.82 9.51
N SER A 96 -3.29 -4.91 10.79
CA SER A 96 -3.81 -6.16 11.34
C SER A 96 -5.18 -6.54 10.79
N THR A 97 -5.96 -5.57 10.31
CA THR A 97 -7.26 -5.85 9.70
C THR A 97 -7.17 -6.23 8.23
N GLY A 98 -5.99 -6.19 7.66
CA GLY A 98 -5.76 -6.63 6.28
C GLY A 98 -6.26 -5.68 5.21
N ASN A 99 -6.38 -4.43 5.51
CA ASN A 99 -6.78 -3.44 4.50
C ASN A 99 -5.68 -3.18 3.49
#